data_756ced6f559bbf4ab33bb89486f44dd8
#
_entry.id   756ced6f559bbf4ab33bb89486f44dd8
#
_cell.length_a   1.000
_cell.length_b   1.000
_cell.length_c   1.000
_cell.angle_alpha   90.00
_cell.angle_beta   90.00
_cell.angle_gamma   90.00
#
_symmetry.space_group_name_H-M   'P 1'
#
loop_
_entity.id
_entity.type
_entity.pdbx_description
1 polymer ?
#
loop_
_entity_poly.entity_id
_entity_poly.type
_entity_poly.pdbx_seq_one_letter_code
_entity_poly.pdbx_strand_id
1 'polypeptide(L)'
;MSDLQPALGGERKFRSDTRRNRRRLLEAVGELAREAPDELTMQAIASRAEIGPATAYRYFSSMEEVLAAYVLSVVEELRAFTATSTAQGRPLFDAVVDKWVDLLVAHGPALVQLRSRRGYLERLHAGNEIIAVTRDAWAEPVRGLLQDLGLPAEMLEYALFLGNMIFDPREVLDLLQEGNLTRRQVISRLTEAYGGALRGWARAG
;
A
#
# COMPACT_ATOMS: atom_id res chain seq x y z
N MET A 1 40.29 -1.77 -39.20
CA MET A 1 40.09 -1.85 -37.75
C MET A 1 39.39 -0.56 -37.39
N SER A 2 38.12 -0.61 -37.28
CA SER A 2 37.32 0.61 -37.06
C SER A 2 36.29 0.31 -35.97
N ASP A 3 36.30 1.15 -34.97
CA ASP A 3 35.59 1.14 -33.71
C ASP A 3 34.06 0.99 -33.86
N LEU A 4 33.54 -0.01 -33.18
CA LEU A 4 32.12 -0.18 -32.87
C LEU A 4 31.90 -0.04 -31.37
N GLN A 5 31.84 1.19 -30.90
CA GLN A 5 31.24 1.50 -29.60
C GLN A 5 30.61 2.88 -29.64
N PRO A 6 29.28 2.98 -29.81
CA PRO A 6 28.43 3.75 -28.90
C PRO A 6 26.98 3.25 -28.84
N ALA A 7 26.66 2.11 -28.22
CA ALA A 7 25.28 1.69 -28.03
C ALA A 7 24.83 1.69 -26.54
N LEU A 8 25.76 1.63 -25.61
CA LEU A 8 25.45 1.48 -24.17
C LEU A 8 25.03 2.79 -23.46
N GLY A 9 25.35 3.95 -24.00
CA GLY A 9 25.01 5.23 -23.38
C GLY A 9 23.54 5.64 -23.58
N GLY A 10 22.97 5.33 -24.74
CA GLY A 10 21.59 5.69 -25.10
C GLY A 10 20.54 4.89 -24.31
N GLU A 11 20.74 3.61 -24.12
CA GLU A 11 19.83 2.75 -23.37
C GLU A 11 19.80 3.09 -21.88
N ARG A 12 20.93 3.42 -21.27
CA ARG A 12 21.00 3.88 -19.86
C ARG A 12 20.23 5.19 -19.65
N LYS A 13 20.40 6.15 -20.54
CA LYS A 13 19.72 7.45 -20.49
C LYS A 13 18.21 7.27 -20.66
N PHE A 14 17.78 6.46 -21.63
CA PHE A 14 16.36 6.15 -21.86
C PHE A 14 15.70 5.46 -20.67
N ARG A 15 16.35 4.48 -20.08
CA ARG A 15 15.85 3.79 -18.86
C ARG A 15 15.79 4.72 -17.65
N SER A 16 16.75 5.62 -17.51
CA SER A 16 16.78 6.65 -16.45
C SER A 16 15.61 7.64 -16.61
N ASP A 17 15.38 8.14 -17.83
CA ASP A 17 14.30 9.08 -18.12
C ASP A 17 12.92 8.42 -17.94
N THR A 18 12.79 7.15 -18.30
CA THR A 18 11.56 6.37 -18.08
C THR A 18 11.22 6.24 -16.60
N ARG A 19 12.21 5.88 -15.76
CA ARG A 19 12.00 5.77 -14.30
C ARG A 19 11.66 7.11 -13.68
N ARG A 20 12.35 8.19 -14.10
CA ARG A 20 12.10 9.54 -13.59
C ARG A 20 10.70 10.02 -13.94
N ASN A 21 10.26 9.85 -15.18
CA ASN A 21 8.93 10.26 -15.61
C ASN A 21 7.83 9.46 -14.92
N ARG A 22 8.02 8.13 -14.79
CA ARG A 22 7.07 7.29 -14.04
C ARG A 22 6.93 7.77 -12.59
N ARG A 23 8.04 8.07 -11.91
CA ARG A 23 8.02 8.59 -10.54
C ARG A 23 7.30 9.94 -10.46
N ARG A 24 7.58 10.91 -11.37
CA ARG A 24 6.87 12.19 -11.39
C ARG A 24 5.37 12.06 -11.57
N LEU A 25 4.92 11.11 -12.38
CA LEU A 25 3.50 10.82 -12.54
C LEU A 25 2.89 10.28 -11.23
N LEU A 26 3.57 9.38 -10.53
CA LEU A 26 3.09 8.87 -9.25
C LEU A 26 3.11 9.94 -8.15
N GLU A 27 4.13 10.79 -8.08
CA GLU A 27 4.18 11.94 -7.17
C GLU A 27 2.99 12.88 -7.41
N ALA A 28 2.68 13.19 -8.68
CA ALA A 28 1.53 14.00 -9.06
C ALA A 28 0.18 13.37 -8.67
N VAL A 29 0.06 12.04 -8.71
CA VAL A 29 -1.14 11.33 -8.18
C VAL A 29 -1.32 11.63 -6.69
N GLY A 30 -0.27 11.48 -5.89
CA GLY A 30 -0.32 11.72 -4.45
C GLY A 30 -0.65 13.16 -4.09
N GLU A 31 -0.09 14.13 -4.82
CA GLU A 31 -0.38 15.56 -4.63
C GLU A 31 -1.84 15.89 -4.96
N LEU A 32 -2.29 15.53 -6.16
CA LEU A 32 -3.66 15.80 -6.61
C LEU A 32 -4.71 15.10 -5.75
N ALA A 33 -4.47 13.86 -5.33
CA ALA A 33 -5.40 13.14 -4.47
C ALA A 33 -5.61 13.83 -3.11
N ARG A 34 -4.58 14.55 -2.60
CA ARG A 34 -4.69 15.31 -1.34
C ARG A 34 -5.29 16.69 -1.53
N GLU A 35 -4.89 17.39 -2.61
CA GLU A 35 -5.24 18.81 -2.81
C GLU A 35 -6.57 19.00 -3.52
N ALA A 36 -6.88 18.15 -4.49
CA ALA A 36 -8.05 18.25 -5.37
C ALA A 36 -8.53 16.86 -5.83
N PRO A 37 -9.03 16.00 -4.91
CA PRO A 37 -9.41 14.61 -5.23
C PRO A 37 -10.47 14.51 -6.32
N ASP A 38 -11.36 15.49 -6.45
CA ASP A 38 -12.40 15.54 -7.48
C ASP A 38 -11.84 15.88 -8.88
N GLU A 39 -10.63 16.46 -8.95
CA GLU A 39 -9.95 16.81 -10.20
C GLU A 39 -8.96 15.73 -10.65
N LEU A 40 -8.87 14.61 -9.96
CA LEU A 40 -7.91 13.54 -10.24
C LEU A 40 -8.19 12.85 -11.57
N THR A 41 -7.56 13.35 -12.62
CA THR A 41 -7.65 12.84 -14.01
C THR A 41 -6.26 12.62 -14.60
N MET A 42 -6.14 11.77 -15.64
CA MET A 42 -4.87 11.57 -16.35
C MET A 42 -4.31 12.89 -16.91
N GLN A 43 -5.17 13.81 -17.34
CA GLN A 43 -4.74 15.12 -17.85
C GLN A 43 -4.17 16.00 -16.75
N ALA A 44 -4.82 16.05 -15.57
CA ALA A 44 -4.33 16.79 -14.42
C ALA A 44 -3.02 16.21 -13.90
N ILE A 45 -2.91 14.87 -13.82
CA ILE A 45 -1.68 14.17 -13.43
C ILE A 45 -0.54 14.51 -14.40
N ALA A 46 -0.78 14.43 -15.70
CA ALA A 46 0.23 14.75 -16.73
C ALA A 46 0.69 16.21 -16.62
N SER A 47 -0.26 17.14 -16.45
CA SER A 47 0.02 18.57 -16.26
C SER A 47 0.85 18.84 -15.00
N ARG A 48 0.45 18.27 -13.86
CA ARG A 48 1.16 18.40 -12.57
C ARG A 48 2.58 17.81 -12.64
N ALA A 49 2.73 16.68 -13.31
CA ALA A 49 4.02 16.04 -13.55
C ALA A 49 4.88 16.77 -14.61
N GLU A 50 4.38 17.80 -15.28
CA GLU A 50 5.01 18.48 -16.44
C GLU A 50 5.39 17.50 -17.55
N ILE A 51 4.50 16.57 -17.85
CA ILE A 51 4.64 15.52 -18.87
C ILE A 51 3.51 15.68 -19.87
N GLY A 52 3.81 15.61 -21.17
CA GLY A 52 2.76 15.68 -22.19
C GLY A 52 1.75 14.53 -22.05
N PRO A 53 0.43 14.77 -22.24
CA PRO A 53 -0.62 13.76 -22.04
C PRO A 53 -0.37 12.46 -22.82
N ALA A 54 0.03 12.54 -24.08
CA ALA A 54 0.38 11.37 -24.89
C ALA A 54 1.54 10.56 -24.30
N THR A 55 2.47 11.22 -23.63
CA THR A 55 3.57 10.56 -22.94
C THR A 55 3.09 9.90 -21.65
N ALA A 56 2.20 10.55 -20.88
CA ALA A 56 1.61 9.96 -19.69
C ALA A 56 0.82 8.68 -20.03
N TYR A 57 0.00 8.71 -21.07
CA TYR A 57 -0.73 7.51 -21.56
C TYR A 57 0.19 6.40 -22.08
N ARG A 58 1.41 6.69 -22.45
CA ARG A 58 2.42 5.69 -22.81
C ARG A 58 2.98 4.95 -21.59
N TYR A 59 2.98 5.59 -20.41
CA TYR A 59 3.41 4.99 -19.13
C TYR A 59 2.29 4.26 -18.41
N PHE A 60 1.07 4.78 -18.51
CA PHE A 60 -0.12 4.24 -17.86
C PHE A 60 -1.31 4.39 -18.79
N SER A 61 -1.84 3.29 -19.26
CA SER A 61 -2.92 3.26 -20.28
C SER A 61 -4.27 3.77 -19.76
N SER A 62 -4.45 3.83 -18.43
CA SER A 62 -5.70 4.24 -17.79
C SER A 62 -5.47 4.86 -16.39
N MET A 63 -6.50 5.52 -15.87
CA MET A 63 -6.53 6.00 -14.50
C MET A 63 -6.38 4.86 -13.48
N GLU A 64 -7.02 3.72 -13.75
CA GLU A 64 -6.92 2.55 -12.88
C GLU A 64 -5.48 2.05 -12.79
N GLU A 65 -4.75 2.02 -13.92
CA GLU A 65 -3.37 1.56 -13.96
C GLU A 65 -2.43 2.51 -13.18
N VAL A 66 -2.56 3.83 -13.32
CA VAL A 66 -1.72 4.77 -12.56
C VAL A 66 -2.03 4.75 -11.07
N LEU A 67 -3.32 4.64 -10.70
CA LEU A 67 -3.74 4.49 -9.30
C LEU A 67 -3.23 3.17 -8.71
N ALA A 68 -3.33 2.06 -9.44
CA ALA A 68 -2.82 0.76 -9.00
C ALA A 68 -1.30 0.82 -8.78
N ALA A 69 -0.55 1.45 -9.69
CA ALA A 69 0.88 1.63 -9.56
C ALA A 69 1.24 2.54 -8.36
N TYR A 70 0.44 3.57 -8.09
CA TYR A 70 0.61 4.41 -6.91
C TYR A 70 0.36 3.64 -5.62
N VAL A 71 -0.77 2.94 -5.52
CA VAL A 71 -1.09 2.09 -4.36
C VAL A 71 0.00 1.05 -4.13
N LEU A 72 0.47 0.39 -5.20
CA LEU A 72 1.58 -0.57 -5.12
C LEU A 72 2.83 0.09 -4.52
N SER A 73 3.18 1.32 -4.93
CA SER A 73 4.36 2.01 -4.37
C SER A 73 4.24 2.28 -2.87
N VAL A 74 3.04 2.58 -2.38
CA VAL A 74 2.78 2.80 -0.94
C VAL A 74 2.90 1.49 -0.15
N VAL A 75 2.33 0.39 -0.68
CA VAL A 75 2.45 -0.92 0.00
C VAL A 75 3.88 -1.47 -0.04
N GLU A 76 4.63 -1.18 -1.11
CA GLU A 76 6.06 -1.49 -1.19
C GLU A 76 6.88 -0.73 -0.14
N GLU A 77 6.52 0.50 0.19
CA GLU A 77 7.15 1.24 1.29
C GLU A 77 6.89 0.55 2.63
N LEU A 78 5.66 0.09 2.88
CA LEU A 78 5.34 -0.68 4.09
C LEU A 78 6.15 -1.99 4.13
N ARG A 79 6.21 -2.73 3.01
CA ARG A 79 6.96 -3.97 2.89
C ARG A 79 8.46 -3.75 3.17
N ALA A 80 9.04 -2.70 2.61
CA ALA A 80 10.43 -2.35 2.85
C ALA A 80 10.69 -2.00 4.32
N PHE A 81 9.77 -1.25 4.97
CA PHE A 81 9.83 -0.97 6.40
C PHE A 81 9.84 -2.26 7.23
N THR A 82 8.91 -3.17 6.97
CA THR A 82 8.83 -4.47 7.65
C THR A 82 10.12 -5.27 7.48
N ALA A 83 10.64 -5.35 6.24
CA ALA A 83 11.84 -6.13 5.93
C ALA A 83 13.13 -5.58 6.56
N THR A 84 13.18 -4.29 6.86
CA THR A 84 14.35 -3.63 7.47
C THR A 84 14.23 -3.43 8.98
N SER A 85 13.06 -3.72 9.56
CA SER A 85 12.83 -3.61 11.01
C SER A 85 13.66 -4.66 11.77
N THR A 86 14.25 -4.24 12.88
CA THR A 86 14.93 -5.14 13.84
C THR A 86 14.00 -5.66 14.93
N ALA A 87 12.79 -5.10 15.04
CA ALA A 87 11.76 -5.58 15.96
C ALA A 87 11.23 -6.94 15.55
N GLN A 88 10.72 -7.72 16.49
CA GLN A 88 10.12 -9.04 16.28
C GLN A 88 8.86 -9.18 17.14
N GLY A 89 8.02 -10.18 16.84
CA GLY A 89 6.81 -10.45 17.61
C GLY A 89 5.84 -9.29 17.66
N ARG A 90 5.19 -9.10 18.79
CA ARG A 90 4.24 -8.00 19.02
C ARG A 90 4.84 -6.61 18.77
N PRO A 91 6.07 -6.26 19.20
CA PRO A 91 6.71 -4.98 18.86
C PRO A 91 6.82 -4.71 17.36
N LEU A 92 7.09 -5.72 16.53
CA LEU A 92 7.09 -5.56 15.07
C LEU A 92 5.67 -5.26 14.54
N PHE A 93 4.68 -6.00 15.03
CA PHE A 93 3.28 -5.77 14.64
C PHE A 93 2.85 -4.32 14.97
N ASP A 94 3.11 -3.87 16.18
CA ASP A 94 2.74 -2.52 16.63
C ASP A 94 3.47 -1.44 15.80
N ALA A 95 4.75 -1.63 15.47
CA ALA A 95 5.51 -0.72 14.60
C ALA A 95 4.97 -0.68 13.17
N VAL A 96 4.53 -1.82 12.62
CA VAL A 96 3.96 -1.90 11.26
C VAL A 96 2.56 -1.28 11.23
N VAL A 97 1.75 -1.44 12.26
CA VAL A 97 0.45 -0.73 12.39
C VAL A 97 0.68 0.78 12.46
N ASP A 98 1.65 1.24 13.26
CA ASP A 98 2.00 2.66 13.37
C ASP A 98 2.45 3.23 12.02
N LYS A 99 3.35 2.55 11.31
CA LYS A 99 3.80 2.91 9.96
C LYS A 99 2.65 2.91 8.95
N TRP A 100 1.74 1.93 9.02
CA TRP A 100 0.56 1.87 8.17
C TRP A 100 -0.34 3.09 8.34
N VAL A 101 -0.60 3.50 9.57
CA VAL A 101 -1.40 4.70 9.85
C VAL A 101 -0.70 5.97 9.35
N ASP A 102 0.64 6.07 9.44
CA ASP A 102 1.39 7.17 8.82
C ASP A 102 1.20 7.21 7.29
N LEU A 103 1.27 6.05 6.64
CA LEU A 103 1.03 5.94 5.20
C LEU A 103 -0.41 6.32 4.83
N LEU A 104 -1.40 5.94 5.66
CA LEU A 104 -2.78 6.34 5.45
C LEU A 104 -2.98 7.86 5.58
N VAL A 105 -2.36 8.49 6.56
CA VAL A 105 -2.42 9.96 6.71
C VAL A 105 -1.78 10.65 5.51
N ALA A 106 -0.66 10.13 5.01
CA ALA A 106 0.07 10.73 3.89
C ALA A 106 -0.57 10.44 2.51
N HIS A 107 -1.15 9.25 2.30
CA HIS A 107 -1.55 8.75 0.98
C HIS A 107 -3.01 8.30 0.90
N GLY A 108 -3.75 8.32 2.01
CA GLY A 108 -5.09 7.76 2.13
C GLY A 108 -6.08 8.22 1.06
N PRO A 109 -6.17 9.53 0.73
CA PRO A 109 -7.07 9.98 -0.33
C PRO A 109 -6.89 9.27 -1.67
N ALA A 110 -5.65 8.90 -2.04
CA ALA A 110 -5.39 8.11 -3.24
C ALA A 110 -5.69 6.62 -3.05
N LEU A 111 -5.39 6.07 -1.85
CA LEU A 111 -5.63 4.66 -1.55
C LEU A 111 -7.11 4.30 -1.60
N VAL A 112 -8.00 5.19 -1.19
CA VAL A 112 -9.46 4.97 -1.21
C VAL A 112 -10.08 5.12 -2.61
N GLN A 113 -9.38 5.70 -3.59
CA GLN A 113 -9.87 5.85 -4.97
C GLN A 113 -9.86 4.50 -5.72
N LEU A 114 -8.90 3.62 -5.41
CA LEU A 114 -8.79 2.32 -6.07
C LEU A 114 -9.75 1.32 -5.42
N ARG A 115 -10.92 1.13 -6.02
CA ARG A 115 -11.93 0.17 -5.55
C ARG A 115 -11.87 -1.12 -6.36
N SER A 116 -11.80 -2.25 -5.65
CA SER A 116 -12.07 -3.56 -6.24
C SER A 116 -13.46 -4.04 -5.85
N ARG A 117 -14.19 -4.64 -6.82
CA ARG A 117 -15.44 -5.36 -6.55
C ARG A 117 -15.20 -6.76 -6.01
N ARG A 118 -13.94 -7.25 -6.10
CA ARG A 118 -13.53 -8.57 -5.65
C ARG A 118 -13.03 -8.51 -4.22
N GLY A 119 -13.33 -9.54 -3.44
CA GLY A 119 -12.86 -9.69 -2.06
C GLY A 119 -11.35 -9.91 -1.96
N TYR A 120 -10.82 -9.80 -0.75
CA TYR A 120 -9.38 -9.99 -0.48
C TYR A 120 -8.89 -11.38 -0.91
N LEU A 121 -9.56 -12.45 -0.47
CA LEU A 121 -9.15 -13.83 -0.78
C LEU A 121 -9.23 -14.13 -2.27
N GLU A 122 -10.28 -13.67 -2.96
CA GLU A 122 -10.41 -13.83 -4.40
C GLU A 122 -9.25 -13.17 -5.16
N ARG A 123 -8.89 -11.94 -4.76
CA ARG A 123 -7.76 -11.21 -5.36
C ARG A 123 -6.41 -11.89 -5.06
N LEU A 124 -6.24 -12.41 -3.84
CA LEU A 124 -5.05 -13.14 -3.43
C LEU A 124 -4.87 -14.40 -4.30
N HIS A 125 -5.92 -15.21 -4.44
CA HIS A 125 -5.89 -16.43 -5.25
C HIS A 125 -5.74 -16.14 -6.76
N ALA A 126 -6.22 -14.99 -7.22
CA ALA A 126 -6.03 -14.53 -8.59
C ALA A 126 -4.62 -13.94 -8.86
N GLY A 127 -3.72 -13.94 -7.87
CA GLY A 127 -2.36 -13.43 -8.03
C GLY A 127 -2.26 -11.91 -8.19
N ASN A 128 -3.20 -11.14 -7.59
CA ASN A 128 -3.16 -9.68 -7.65
C ASN A 128 -1.89 -9.16 -6.94
N GLU A 129 -1.05 -8.43 -7.66
CA GLU A 129 0.25 -7.96 -7.20
C GLU A 129 0.16 -7.09 -5.94
N ILE A 130 -0.79 -6.15 -5.88
CA ILE A 130 -0.98 -5.27 -4.71
C ILE A 130 -1.30 -6.12 -3.47
N ILE A 131 -2.17 -7.13 -3.61
CA ILE A 131 -2.54 -8.01 -2.49
C ILE A 131 -1.37 -8.89 -2.09
N ALA A 132 -0.57 -9.41 -3.04
CA ALA A 132 0.61 -10.20 -2.74
C ALA A 132 1.64 -9.38 -1.94
N VAL A 133 1.94 -8.15 -2.37
CA VAL A 133 2.86 -7.25 -1.67
C VAL A 133 2.31 -6.84 -0.30
N THR A 134 1.00 -6.56 -0.20
CA THR A 134 0.34 -6.29 1.08
C THR A 134 0.49 -7.48 2.03
N ARG A 135 0.21 -8.70 1.55
CA ARG A 135 0.41 -9.93 2.31
C ARG A 135 1.85 -10.06 2.82
N ASP A 136 2.83 -9.83 1.96
CA ASP A 136 4.24 -9.93 2.33
C ASP A 136 4.65 -8.88 3.38
N ALA A 137 4.09 -7.67 3.30
CA ALA A 137 4.34 -6.63 4.30
C ALA A 137 3.80 -7.01 5.70
N TRP A 138 2.65 -7.70 5.76
CA TRP A 138 1.96 -8.02 7.00
C TRP A 138 2.22 -9.43 7.53
N ALA A 139 2.72 -10.36 6.72
CA ALA A 139 2.79 -11.77 7.09
C ALA A 139 3.66 -12.02 8.33
N GLU A 140 4.87 -11.45 8.38
CA GLU A 140 5.76 -11.61 9.52
C GLU A 140 5.27 -10.92 10.81
N PRO A 141 4.83 -9.64 10.77
CA PRO A 141 4.18 -9.00 11.90
C PRO A 141 3.01 -9.80 12.48
N VAL A 142 2.14 -10.32 11.61
CA VAL A 142 0.96 -11.10 12.03
C VAL A 142 1.36 -12.45 12.61
N ARG A 143 2.37 -13.14 12.06
CA ARG A 143 2.91 -14.37 12.68
C ARG A 143 3.42 -14.10 14.09
N GLY A 144 4.17 -13.02 14.27
CA GLY A 144 4.66 -12.63 15.59
C GLY A 144 3.52 -12.35 16.57
N LEU A 145 2.48 -11.67 16.13
CA LEU A 145 1.29 -11.43 16.96
C LEU A 145 0.55 -12.74 17.30
N LEU A 146 0.36 -13.65 16.33
CA LEU A 146 -0.26 -14.95 16.59
C LEU A 146 0.52 -15.75 17.65
N GLN A 147 1.84 -15.77 17.55
CA GLN A 147 2.72 -16.42 18.53
C GLN A 147 2.55 -15.82 19.92
N ASP A 148 2.57 -14.50 20.05
CA ASP A 148 2.40 -13.79 21.33
C ASP A 148 1.02 -14.02 21.95
N LEU A 149 0.00 -14.24 21.13
CA LEU A 149 -1.35 -14.57 21.55
C LEU A 149 -1.55 -16.07 21.87
N GLY A 150 -0.55 -16.91 21.63
CA GLY A 150 -0.65 -18.37 21.77
C GLY A 150 -1.61 -19.01 20.74
N LEU A 151 -1.75 -18.42 19.57
CA LEU A 151 -2.66 -18.87 18.51
C LEU A 151 -1.91 -19.70 17.45
N PRO A 152 -2.58 -20.66 16.79
CA PRO A 152 -1.97 -21.52 15.78
C PRO A 152 -1.44 -20.73 14.59
N ALA A 153 -0.25 -21.11 14.08
CA ALA A 153 0.39 -20.46 12.92
C ALA A 153 -0.43 -20.64 11.63
N GLU A 154 -1.22 -21.69 11.55
CA GLU A 154 -2.13 -22.04 10.45
C GLU A 154 -3.24 -21.00 10.26
N MET A 155 -3.49 -20.19 11.28
CA MET A 155 -4.46 -19.09 11.20
C MET A 155 -3.97 -17.90 10.35
N LEU A 156 -2.72 -17.87 9.88
CA LEU A 156 -2.13 -16.71 9.20
C LEU A 156 -3.01 -16.15 8.08
N GLU A 157 -3.55 -16.99 7.21
CA GLU A 157 -4.39 -16.56 6.09
C GLU A 157 -5.68 -15.87 6.57
N TYR A 158 -6.34 -16.44 7.59
CA TYR A 158 -7.52 -15.82 8.19
C TYR A 158 -7.18 -14.55 8.99
N ALA A 159 -6.03 -14.54 9.65
CA ALA A 159 -5.54 -13.35 10.33
C ALA A 159 -5.29 -12.20 9.35
N LEU A 160 -4.64 -12.46 8.22
CA LEU A 160 -4.44 -11.46 7.17
C LEU A 160 -5.76 -10.98 6.56
N PHE A 161 -6.73 -11.88 6.36
CA PHE A 161 -8.09 -11.52 5.93
C PHE A 161 -8.78 -10.58 6.93
N LEU A 162 -8.76 -10.90 8.22
CA LEU A 162 -9.32 -10.05 9.28
C LEU A 162 -8.58 -8.71 9.37
N GLY A 163 -7.25 -8.72 9.24
CA GLY A 163 -6.44 -7.51 9.20
C GLY A 163 -6.82 -6.58 8.04
N ASN A 164 -7.06 -7.15 6.84
CA ASN A 164 -7.53 -6.37 5.70
C ASN A 164 -8.89 -5.68 5.94
N MET A 165 -9.76 -6.25 6.78
CA MET A 165 -11.03 -5.64 7.17
C MET A 165 -10.85 -4.55 8.24
N ILE A 166 -10.06 -4.84 9.28
CA ILE A 166 -9.91 -3.94 10.46
C ILE A 166 -9.02 -2.73 10.14
N PHE A 167 -7.99 -2.91 9.30
CA PHE A 167 -7.07 -1.86 8.89
C PHE A 167 -7.37 -1.31 7.49
N ASP A 168 -8.63 -1.43 7.03
CA ASP A 168 -9.05 -0.85 5.75
C ASP A 168 -8.77 0.65 5.72
N PRO A 169 -8.14 1.18 4.65
CA PRO A 169 -7.77 2.59 4.54
C PRO A 169 -8.91 3.55 4.81
N ARG A 170 -10.12 3.25 4.31
CA ARG A 170 -11.27 4.13 4.44
C ARG A 170 -11.75 4.20 5.88
N GLU A 171 -11.91 3.04 6.52
CA GLU A 171 -12.42 2.94 7.87
C GLU A 171 -11.43 3.58 8.88
N VAL A 172 -10.12 3.37 8.66
CA VAL A 172 -9.09 4.01 9.51
C VAL A 172 -9.09 5.51 9.34
N LEU A 173 -9.21 6.03 8.11
CA LEU A 173 -9.27 7.47 7.84
C LEU A 173 -10.53 8.10 8.43
N ASP A 174 -11.68 7.43 8.32
CA ASP A 174 -12.94 7.88 8.91
C ASP A 174 -12.82 8.00 10.43
N LEU A 175 -12.23 7.01 11.09
CA LEU A 175 -11.95 7.06 12.53
C LEU A 175 -11.00 8.21 12.93
N LEU A 176 -10.03 8.55 12.08
CA LEU A 176 -9.09 9.63 12.34
C LEU A 176 -9.72 11.01 12.13
N GLN A 177 -10.63 11.14 11.17
CA GLN A 177 -11.23 12.40 10.76
C GLN A 177 -12.54 12.73 11.53
N GLU A 178 -13.41 11.73 11.67
CA GLU A 178 -14.77 11.91 12.21
C GLU A 178 -14.94 11.27 13.60
N GLY A 179 -14.05 10.35 13.99
CA GLY A 179 -14.19 9.54 15.20
C GLY A 179 -13.89 10.23 16.52
N ASN A 180 -13.52 11.53 16.54
CA ASN A 180 -13.05 12.25 17.72
C ASN A 180 -11.98 11.53 18.53
N LEU A 181 -11.13 10.74 17.86
CA LEU A 181 -10.05 9.95 18.45
C LEU A 181 -8.69 10.51 18.03
N THR A 182 -7.77 10.54 18.96
CA THR A 182 -6.38 10.80 18.61
C THR A 182 -5.80 9.62 17.81
N ARG A 183 -4.82 9.88 16.94
CA ARG A 183 -4.09 8.84 16.21
C ARG A 183 -3.68 7.66 17.10
N ARG A 184 -3.13 7.95 18.28
CA ARG A 184 -2.73 6.93 19.25
C ARG A 184 -3.91 6.09 19.77
N GLN A 185 -5.08 6.72 19.99
CA GLN A 185 -6.29 5.99 20.40
C GLN A 185 -6.83 5.11 19.26
N VAL A 186 -6.81 5.58 18.01
CA VAL A 186 -7.19 4.77 16.85
C VAL A 186 -6.30 3.53 16.76
N ILE A 187 -4.98 3.70 16.76
CA ILE A 187 -4.02 2.59 16.70
C ILE A 187 -4.27 1.59 17.84
N SER A 188 -4.34 2.06 19.08
CA SER A 188 -4.53 1.19 20.27
C SER A 188 -5.85 0.40 20.16
N ARG A 189 -6.96 1.06 19.80
CA ARG A 189 -8.28 0.41 19.70
C ARG A 189 -8.34 -0.60 18.57
N LEU A 190 -7.80 -0.28 17.40
CA LEU A 190 -7.77 -1.20 16.26
C LEU A 190 -6.88 -2.41 16.54
N THR A 191 -5.72 -2.22 17.18
CA THR A 191 -4.83 -3.30 17.57
C THR A 191 -5.47 -4.25 18.58
N GLU A 192 -6.14 -3.71 19.61
CA GLU A 192 -6.86 -4.52 20.60
C GLU A 192 -8.08 -5.22 20.00
N ALA A 193 -8.85 -4.53 19.15
CA ALA A 193 -9.98 -5.14 18.44
C ALA A 193 -9.52 -6.29 17.54
N TYR A 194 -8.39 -6.12 16.84
CA TYR A 194 -7.80 -7.15 16.00
C TYR A 194 -7.37 -8.38 16.81
N GLY A 195 -6.65 -8.17 17.91
CA GLY A 195 -6.28 -9.27 18.83
C GLY A 195 -7.50 -9.99 19.41
N GLY A 196 -8.57 -9.24 19.73
CA GLY A 196 -9.85 -9.80 20.17
C GLY A 196 -10.54 -10.63 19.09
N ALA A 197 -10.57 -10.15 17.84
CA ALA A 197 -11.14 -10.86 16.70
C ALA A 197 -10.37 -12.17 16.41
N LEU A 198 -9.04 -12.17 16.47
CA LEU A 198 -8.22 -13.38 16.29
C LEU A 198 -8.54 -14.44 17.35
N ARG A 199 -8.61 -14.05 18.64
CA ARG A 199 -9.00 -14.97 19.72
C ARG A 199 -10.43 -15.49 19.57
N GLY A 200 -11.36 -14.62 19.11
CA GLY A 200 -12.74 -15.01 18.83
C GLY A 200 -12.82 -16.04 17.71
N TRP A 201 -12.11 -15.80 16.62
CA TRP A 201 -12.05 -16.70 15.47
C TRP A 201 -11.49 -18.08 15.85
N ALA A 202 -10.37 -18.11 16.61
CA ALA A 202 -9.74 -19.36 17.05
C ALA A 202 -10.64 -20.22 17.95
N ARG A 203 -11.57 -19.61 18.69
CA ARG A 203 -12.52 -20.36 19.57
C ARG A 203 -13.74 -20.89 18.85
N ALA A 204 -14.03 -20.37 17.65
CA ALA A 204 -15.20 -20.76 16.87
C ALA A 204 -14.95 -21.95 15.92
N GLY A 205 -13.71 -22.36 15.73
CA GLY A 205 -13.29 -23.52 14.95
C GLY A 205 -12.78 -24.63 15.84
#